data_0cadda21a14ad3f96c8806deef878755
#
_entry.id   0cadda21a14ad3f96c8806deef878755
#
_cell.length_a   1.000
_cell.length_b   1.000
_cell.length_c   1.000
_cell.angle_alpha   90.00
_cell.angle_beta   90.00
_cell.angle_gamma   90.00
#
_symmetry.space_group_name_H-M   'P 1'
#
loop_
_entity.id
_entity.type
_entity.pdbx_description
1 polymer ?
#
loop_
_entity_poly.entity_id
_entity_poly.type
_entity_poly.pdbx_seq_one_letter_code
_entity_poly.pdbx_strand_id
1 'polypeptide(L)'
;TLFSLGCGRIFEGTYEQMFNSLKKIKDLPKDTEIYCGHEYTLQNGNFCLTHDSSNLKLKVKIENVKKKLENSLPSIPTILADEIECNIFLKAKDLKSFSKLRDLKDNF
;
A
#
# COMPACT_ATOMS: atom_id res chain seq x y z
N THR A 1 5.20 -8.67 -2.87
CA THR A 1 4.79 -7.69 -3.90
C THR A 1 3.89 -6.64 -3.28
N LEU A 2 2.60 -6.89 -3.14
CA LEU A 2 1.68 -5.91 -2.55
C LEU A 2 1.49 -6.19 -1.06
N PHE A 3 1.54 -5.15 -0.24
CA PHE A 3 1.09 -5.15 1.15
C PHE A 3 -0.01 -4.11 1.31
N SER A 4 -0.81 -4.23 2.37
CA SER A 4 -1.80 -3.20 2.66
C SER A 4 -1.08 -1.88 2.92
N LEU A 5 -1.46 -0.86 2.16
CA LEU A 5 -0.89 0.50 2.16
C LEU A 5 0.61 0.54 1.81
N GLY A 6 1.12 -0.49 1.14
CA GLY A 6 2.52 -0.54 0.75
C GLY A 6 2.83 -1.57 -0.31
N CYS A 7 4.11 -1.72 -0.60
CA CYS A 7 4.63 -2.79 -1.45
C CYS A 7 5.98 -3.28 -0.92
N GLY A 8 6.40 -4.45 -1.39
CA GLY A 8 7.66 -5.04 -0.96
C GLY A 8 8.88 -4.26 -1.44
N ARG A 9 10.00 -4.44 -0.74
CA ARG A 9 11.30 -3.96 -1.21
C ARG A 9 11.71 -4.74 -2.45
N ILE A 10 12.54 -4.11 -3.27
CA ILE A 10 13.08 -4.74 -4.47
C ILE A 10 14.35 -5.50 -4.09
N PHE A 11 14.22 -6.76 -3.71
CA PHE A 11 15.37 -7.62 -3.40
C PHE A 11 15.91 -8.28 -4.66
N GLU A 12 15.02 -8.66 -5.58
CA GLU A 12 15.33 -9.25 -6.87
C GLU A 12 14.51 -8.55 -7.94
N GLY A 13 15.05 -8.52 -9.15
CA GLY A 13 14.39 -7.84 -10.26
C GLY A 13 14.62 -6.34 -10.26
N THR A 14 13.72 -5.61 -10.91
CA THR A 14 13.85 -4.18 -11.12
C THR A 14 12.62 -3.44 -10.61
N TYR A 15 12.75 -2.11 -10.44
CA TYR A 15 11.61 -1.23 -10.12
C TYR A 15 10.52 -1.35 -11.19
N GLU A 16 10.92 -1.44 -12.46
CA GLU A 16 9.96 -1.60 -13.56
C GLU A 16 9.15 -2.89 -13.44
N GLN A 17 9.79 -4.00 -13.09
CA GLN A 17 9.09 -5.28 -12.88
C GLN A 17 8.08 -5.19 -11.73
N MET A 18 8.45 -4.59 -10.61
CA MET A 18 7.53 -4.39 -9.49
C MET A 18 6.38 -3.46 -9.87
N PHE A 19 6.68 -2.36 -10.54
CA PHE A 19 5.68 -1.40 -11.00
C PHE A 19 4.67 -2.08 -11.94
N ASN A 20 5.15 -2.89 -12.88
CA ASN A 20 4.28 -3.63 -13.79
C ASN A 20 3.44 -4.69 -13.07
N SER A 21 4.00 -5.34 -12.05
CA SER A 21 3.26 -6.30 -11.22
C SER A 21 2.13 -5.62 -10.47
N LEU A 22 2.37 -4.44 -9.90
CA LEU A 22 1.34 -3.66 -9.21
C LEU A 22 0.25 -3.19 -10.16
N LYS A 23 0.60 -2.82 -11.40
CA LYS A 23 -0.38 -2.47 -12.43
C LYS A 23 -1.32 -3.64 -12.74
N LYS A 24 -0.80 -4.84 -12.84
CA LYS A 24 -1.61 -6.05 -13.08
C LYS A 24 -2.60 -6.28 -11.94
N ILE A 25 -2.16 -6.12 -10.71
CA ILE A 25 -3.04 -6.24 -9.53
C ILE A 25 -4.13 -5.16 -9.58
N LYS A 26 -3.76 -3.94 -9.91
CA LYS A 26 -4.68 -2.81 -9.99
C LYS A 26 -5.81 -3.01 -11.00
N ASP A 27 -5.57 -3.81 -12.03
CA ASP A 27 -6.56 -4.12 -13.07
C ASP A 27 -7.55 -5.22 -12.67
N LEU A 28 -7.37 -5.86 -11.52
CA LEU A 28 -8.31 -6.86 -11.00
C LEU A 28 -9.64 -6.19 -10.60
N PRO A 29 -10.73 -6.97 -10.42
CA PRO A 29 -11.99 -6.42 -9.91
C PRO A 29 -11.79 -5.66 -8.60
N LYS A 30 -12.50 -4.55 -8.44
CA LYS A 30 -12.32 -3.63 -7.30
C LYS A 30 -12.70 -4.25 -5.95
N ASP A 31 -13.56 -5.25 -5.95
CA ASP A 31 -13.96 -5.99 -4.75
C ASP A 31 -13.01 -7.15 -4.40
N THR A 32 -11.89 -7.27 -5.12
CA THR A 32 -10.88 -8.29 -4.83
C THR A 32 -10.35 -8.13 -3.41
N GLU A 33 -10.39 -9.21 -2.62
CA GLU A 33 -9.77 -9.27 -1.31
C GLU A 33 -8.29 -9.63 -1.45
N ILE A 34 -7.44 -8.91 -0.72
CA ILE A 34 -5.99 -9.09 -0.79
C ILE A 34 -5.49 -9.58 0.56
N TYR A 35 -4.89 -10.76 0.57
CA TYR A 35 -4.29 -11.39 1.74
C TYR A 35 -2.78 -11.25 1.67
N CYS A 36 -2.23 -10.29 2.42
CA CYS A 36 -0.79 -10.04 2.45
C CYS A 36 -0.10 -10.99 3.43
N GLY A 37 1.19 -11.23 3.20
CA GLY A 37 1.97 -12.14 4.05
C GLY A 37 2.35 -11.59 5.42
N HIS A 38 2.26 -10.27 5.62
CA HIS A 38 2.67 -9.61 6.86
C HIS A 38 1.73 -8.47 7.24
N GLU A 39 1.65 -8.20 8.56
CA GLU A 39 0.84 -7.13 9.12
C GLU A 39 1.69 -5.84 9.23
N TYR A 40 2.01 -5.23 8.09
CA TYR A 40 2.77 -3.99 8.00
C TYR A 40 1.88 -2.74 7.85
N THR A 41 0.57 -2.91 7.91
CA THR A 41 -0.41 -1.91 7.47
C THR A 41 -0.25 -0.55 8.16
N LEU A 42 -0.11 -0.53 9.48
CA LEU A 42 -0.04 0.73 10.21
C LEU A 42 1.24 1.51 9.90
N GLN A 43 2.37 0.83 9.87
CA GLN A 43 3.66 1.43 9.51
C GLN A 43 3.64 1.95 8.07
N ASN A 44 3.10 1.15 7.16
CA ASN A 44 2.95 1.55 5.76
C ASN A 44 2.00 2.75 5.63
N GLY A 45 0.92 2.76 6.41
CA GLY A 45 -0.04 3.87 6.42
C GLY A 45 0.60 5.18 6.85
N ASN A 46 1.47 5.14 7.83
CA ASN A 46 2.22 6.32 8.29
C ASN A 46 3.08 6.90 7.17
N PHE A 47 3.73 6.05 6.39
CA PHE A 47 4.49 6.50 5.22
C PHE A 47 3.57 7.13 4.17
N CYS A 48 2.46 6.47 3.84
CA CYS A 48 1.49 7.03 2.89
C CYS A 48 0.99 8.41 3.35
N LEU A 49 0.70 8.56 4.63
CA LEU A 49 0.20 9.82 5.18
C LEU A 49 1.24 10.94 5.10
N THR A 50 2.53 10.61 5.23
CA THR A 50 3.62 11.57 5.07
C THR A 50 3.64 12.16 3.66
N HIS A 51 3.31 11.38 2.64
CA HIS A 51 3.37 11.79 1.24
C HIS A 51 2.00 12.08 0.62
N ASP A 52 0.92 11.86 1.35
CA ASP A 52 -0.46 12.07 0.88
C ASP A 52 -1.34 12.56 2.03
N SER A 53 -0.88 13.58 2.74
CA SER A 53 -1.44 14.03 4.02
C SER A 53 -2.86 14.57 3.94
N SER A 54 -3.34 14.94 2.76
CA SER A 54 -4.71 15.45 2.56
C SER A 54 -5.72 14.36 2.20
N ASN A 55 -5.28 13.11 2.08
CA ASN A 55 -6.15 12.00 1.69
C ASN A 55 -7.02 11.55 2.87
N LEU A 56 -8.29 11.97 2.87
CA LEU A 56 -9.24 11.65 3.95
C LEU A 56 -9.55 10.16 4.04
N LYS A 57 -9.65 9.48 2.91
CA LYS A 57 -9.90 8.03 2.89
C LYS A 57 -8.76 7.26 3.55
N LEU A 58 -7.53 7.69 3.30
CA LEU A 58 -6.35 7.12 3.95
C LEU A 58 -6.41 7.31 5.46
N LYS A 59 -6.78 8.50 5.93
CA LYS A 59 -6.91 8.77 7.36
C LYS A 59 -7.95 7.88 8.02
N VAL A 60 -9.10 7.71 7.38
CA VAL A 60 -10.16 6.81 7.86
C VAL A 60 -9.68 5.37 7.91
N LYS A 61 -9.01 4.92 6.87
CA LYS A 61 -8.46 3.56 6.84
C LYS A 61 -7.47 3.32 7.98
N ILE A 62 -6.56 4.26 8.22
CA ILE A 62 -5.58 4.16 9.32
C ILE A 62 -6.28 4.06 10.67
N GLU A 63 -7.30 4.87 10.92
CA GLU A 63 -8.06 4.80 12.17
C GLU A 63 -8.76 3.46 12.34
N ASN A 64 -9.35 2.92 11.27
CA ASN A 64 -9.99 1.60 11.32
C ASN A 64 -8.98 0.49 11.60
N VAL A 65 -7.79 0.58 10.99
CA VAL A 65 -6.69 -0.37 11.23
C VAL A 65 -6.25 -0.31 12.69
N LYS A 66 -6.06 0.89 13.26
CA LYS A 66 -5.69 1.05 14.66
C LYS A 66 -6.71 0.39 15.58
N LYS A 67 -7.99 0.59 15.34
CA LYS A 67 -9.06 -0.03 16.16
C LYS A 67 -9.02 -1.55 16.07
N LYS A 68 -8.83 -2.11 14.88
CA LYS A 68 -8.71 -3.56 14.72
C LYS A 68 -7.53 -4.11 15.50
N LEU A 69 -6.36 -3.50 15.37
CA LEU A 69 -5.15 -3.96 16.06
C LEU A 69 -5.26 -3.83 17.58
N GLU A 70 -5.88 -2.76 18.07
CA GLU A 70 -6.15 -2.58 19.51
C GLU A 70 -7.06 -3.68 20.07
N ASN A 71 -7.95 -4.22 19.26
CA ASN A 71 -8.86 -5.31 19.62
C ASN A 71 -8.29 -6.70 19.26
N SER A 72 -7.00 -6.79 18.98
CA SER A 72 -6.31 -8.02 18.58
C SER A 72 -6.88 -8.65 17.31
N LEU A 73 -7.43 -7.84 16.42
CA LEU A 73 -7.93 -8.27 15.12
C LEU A 73 -6.94 -7.88 14.03
N PRO A 74 -6.75 -8.72 12.99
CA PRO A 74 -5.87 -8.36 11.89
C PRO A 74 -6.52 -7.29 11.00
N SER A 75 -5.68 -6.49 10.33
CA SER A 75 -6.16 -5.55 9.31
C SER A 75 -6.31 -6.21 7.93
N ILE A 76 -5.86 -7.44 7.79
CA ILE A 76 -5.90 -8.25 6.57
C ILE A 76 -7.12 -9.18 6.63
N PRO A 77 -7.87 -9.40 5.54
CA PRO A 77 -7.63 -8.91 4.18
C PRO A 77 -7.96 -7.43 4.00
N THR A 78 -7.35 -6.83 2.99
CA THR A 78 -7.71 -5.51 2.51
C THR A 78 -8.44 -5.63 1.17
N ILE A 79 -9.22 -4.62 0.79
CA ILE A 79 -9.98 -4.64 -0.46
C ILE A 79 -9.26 -3.77 -1.49
N LEU A 80 -9.16 -4.25 -2.73
CA LEU A 80 -8.43 -3.55 -3.78
C LEU A 80 -8.92 -2.11 -3.99
N ALA A 81 -10.23 -1.87 -3.93
CA ALA A 81 -10.78 -0.51 -4.06
C ALA A 81 -10.15 0.46 -3.04
N ASP A 82 -10.00 0.02 -1.79
CA ASP A 82 -9.37 0.83 -0.74
C ASP A 82 -7.90 1.06 -1.01
N GLU A 83 -7.20 0.03 -1.48
CA GLU A 83 -5.78 0.12 -1.80
C GLU A 83 -5.52 1.10 -2.95
N ILE A 84 -6.36 1.10 -3.98
CA ILE A 84 -6.23 2.02 -5.10
C ILE A 84 -6.34 3.48 -4.64
N GLU A 85 -7.17 3.76 -3.66
CA GLU A 85 -7.38 5.13 -3.16
C GLU A 85 -6.38 5.53 -2.08
N CYS A 86 -5.83 4.57 -1.34
CA CYS A 86 -5.03 4.83 -0.14
C CYS A 86 -3.56 4.47 -0.29
N ASN A 87 -3.24 3.45 -1.09
CA ASN A 87 -1.86 2.97 -1.25
C ASN A 87 -1.10 3.84 -2.24
N ILE A 88 -0.15 4.61 -1.75
CA ILE A 88 0.60 5.58 -2.57
C ILE A 88 1.37 4.91 -3.72
N PHE A 89 1.79 3.65 -3.56
CA PHE A 89 2.50 2.92 -4.61
C PHE A 89 1.57 2.55 -5.78
N LEU A 90 0.29 2.28 -5.50
CA LEU A 90 -0.71 2.04 -6.55
C LEU A 90 -1.16 3.35 -7.21
N LYS A 91 -1.00 4.47 -6.53
CA LYS A 91 -1.34 5.80 -7.05
C LYS A 91 -0.22 6.41 -7.88
N ALA A 92 0.98 5.85 -7.87
CA ALA A 92 2.10 6.35 -8.64
C ALA A 92 1.79 6.33 -10.14
N LYS A 93 1.98 7.48 -10.81
CA LYS A 93 1.58 7.66 -12.21
C LYS A 93 2.53 6.99 -13.19
N ASP A 94 3.81 6.92 -12.85
CA ASP A 94 4.85 6.43 -13.74
C ASP A 94 5.96 5.75 -12.94
N LEU A 95 6.87 5.11 -13.68
CA LEU A 95 7.98 4.38 -13.07
C LEU A 95 8.89 5.29 -12.24
N LYS A 96 9.12 6.52 -12.69
CA LYS A 96 9.98 7.47 -11.99
C LYS A 96 9.40 7.83 -10.62
N SER A 97 8.11 8.14 -10.55
CA SER A 97 7.41 8.44 -9.31
C SER A 97 7.40 7.24 -8.36
N PHE A 98 7.12 6.05 -8.89
CA PHE A 98 7.15 4.81 -8.12
C PHE A 98 8.52 4.54 -7.53
N SER A 99 9.57 4.64 -8.33
CA SER A 99 10.95 4.38 -7.91
C SER A 99 11.38 5.32 -6.79
N LYS A 100 11.03 6.60 -6.91
CA LYS A 100 11.30 7.60 -5.88
C LYS A 100 10.61 7.27 -4.56
N LEU A 101 9.33 6.88 -4.61
CA LEU A 101 8.58 6.50 -3.41
C LEU A 101 9.20 5.26 -2.75
N ARG A 102 9.61 4.28 -3.55
CA ARG A 102 10.24 3.07 -3.02
C ARG A 102 11.55 3.38 -2.30
N ASP A 103 12.37 4.23 -2.89
CA ASP A 103 13.63 4.66 -2.27
C ASP A 103 13.38 5.43 -0.96
N LEU A 104 12.40 6.32 -0.94
CA LEU A 104 12.01 7.05 0.27
C LEU A 104 11.53 6.11 1.36
N LYS A 105 10.75 5.08 1.01
CA LYS A 105 10.24 4.11 1.97
C LYS A 105 11.37 3.26 2.57
N ASP A 106 12.37 2.90 1.78
CA ASP A 106 13.51 2.12 2.26
C ASP A 106 14.29 2.84 3.35
N ASN A 107 14.23 4.16 3.38
CA ASN A 107 14.88 5.02 4.36
C ASN A 107 13.94 5.64 5.39
N PHE A 108 12.71 5.19 5.41
CA PHE A 108 11.68 5.74 6.31
C PHE A 108 11.80 5.21 7.73
#